data_85f432ac6e5bf17658b018f0d769a40e
#
_entry.id   85f432ac6e5bf17658b018f0d769a40e
#
_cell.length_a   1.000
_cell.length_b   1.000
_cell.length_c   1.000
_cell.angle_alpha   90.00
_cell.angle_beta   90.00
_cell.angle_gamma   90.00
#
_symmetry.space_group_name_H-M   'P 1'
#
loop_
_entity.id
_entity.type
_entity.pdbx_description
1 polymer ?
#
loop_
_entity_poly.entity_id
_entity_poly.type
_entity_poly.pdbx_seq_one_letter_code
_entity_poly.pdbx_strand_id
1 'polypeptide(L)'
;FLNVKLTAPGHGGHSSNPFGGTSLEHLSRVLAVLSEAKPQPELNDIVKETFKVLAPEITEEPFASLVHDVDTNADKIALAAAQIKELYPFVTTTYAFNMLEGSSSAANVMPGNVSATINIRLLPGVSVEETVEHIKQVVAQVNPHIEIEALHSTPAGRIDSPTGAGYQE
;
A
#
# COMPACT_ATOMS: atom_id res chain seq x y z
N PHE A 1 -6.36 4.73 -7.90
CA PHE A 1 -5.15 3.89 -7.80
C PHE A 1 -3.90 4.69 -8.18
N LEU A 2 -2.74 4.19 -7.77
CA LEU A 2 -1.44 4.81 -8.02
C LEU A 2 -0.45 3.70 -8.41
N ASN A 3 0.36 3.92 -9.44
CA ASN A 3 1.52 3.10 -9.75
C ASN A 3 2.79 3.88 -9.42
N VAL A 4 3.67 3.28 -8.62
CA VAL A 4 4.97 3.85 -8.27
C VAL A 4 6.07 2.93 -8.75
N LYS A 5 7.00 3.46 -9.51
CA LYS A 5 8.22 2.78 -9.93
C LYS A 5 9.38 3.22 -9.05
N LEU A 6 10.09 2.23 -8.51
CA LEU A 6 11.32 2.42 -7.74
C LEU A 6 12.47 1.89 -8.58
N THR A 7 13.53 2.68 -8.76
CA THR A 7 14.71 2.25 -9.53
C THR A 7 15.96 2.37 -8.66
N ALA A 8 16.62 1.24 -8.46
CA ALA A 8 17.95 1.20 -7.85
C ALA A 8 19.01 1.34 -8.95
N PRO A 9 19.84 2.39 -8.93
CA PRO A 9 20.94 2.53 -9.87
C PRO A 9 21.99 1.46 -9.63
N GLY A 10 22.62 1.00 -10.72
CA GLY A 10 23.72 0.03 -10.68
C GLY A 10 24.63 0.18 -11.88
N HIS A 11 25.86 -0.26 -11.71
CA HIS A 11 26.90 -0.13 -12.78
C HIS A 11 27.10 -1.42 -13.57
N GLY A 12 26.43 -2.51 -13.16
CA GLY A 12 26.70 -3.83 -13.72
C GLY A 12 28.10 -4.33 -13.37
N GLY A 13 28.55 -5.37 -14.03
CA GLY A 13 29.89 -5.90 -13.90
C GLY A 13 29.95 -7.38 -13.59
N HIS A 14 31.16 -7.90 -13.28
CA HIS A 14 31.36 -9.31 -12.97
C HIS A 14 31.04 -9.59 -11.50
N SER A 15 30.33 -10.68 -11.23
CA SER A 15 29.84 -11.05 -9.90
C SER A 15 30.94 -11.36 -8.87
N SER A 16 32.19 -11.51 -9.30
CA SER A 16 33.33 -11.73 -8.39
C SER A 16 33.73 -10.51 -7.56
N ASN A 17 33.22 -9.32 -7.91
CA ASN A 17 33.53 -8.07 -7.18
C ASN A 17 32.25 -7.25 -6.93
N PRO A 18 31.37 -7.69 -5.99
CA PRO A 18 30.13 -6.98 -5.66
C PRO A 18 30.38 -5.85 -4.66
N PHE A 19 31.43 -5.06 -4.86
CA PHE A 19 31.78 -3.97 -3.94
C PHE A 19 30.64 -2.94 -3.84
N GLY A 20 30.19 -2.68 -2.62
CA GLY A 20 29.09 -1.77 -2.36
C GLY A 20 27.70 -2.40 -2.50
N GLY A 21 27.59 -3.69 -2.86
CA GLY A 21 26.34 -4.39 -3.12
C GLY A 21 25.83 -4.20 -4.56
N THR A 22 24.83 -4.95 -4.93
CA THR A 22 24.18 -4.87 -6.26
C THR A 22 22.92 -4.01 -6.19
N SER A 23 22.51 -3.46 -7.34
CA SER A 23 21.22 -2.73 -7.44
C SER A 23 20.03 -3.59 -7.02
N LEU A 24 20.08 -4.89 -7.27
CA LEU A 24 19.05 -5.83 -6.83
C LEU A 24 18.99 -5.94 -5.29
N GLU A 25 20.15 -6.02 -4.62
CA GLU A 25 20.19 -6.02 -3.14
C GLU A 25 19.65 -4.72 -2.55
N HIS A 26 20.04 -3.57 -3.13
CA HIS A 26 19.56 -2.27 -2.70
C HIS A 26 18.06 -2.14 -2.84
N LEU A 27 17.51 -2.52 -4.00
CA LEU A 27 16.08 -2.50 -4.24
C LEU A 27 15.34 -3.47 -3.30
N SER A 28 15.85 -4.68 -3.12
CA SER A 28 15.23 -5.71 -2.27
C SER A 28 15.06 -5.24 -0.82
N ARG A 29 16.06 -4.56 -0.26
CA ARG A 29 15.98 -3.98 1.10
C ARG A 29 14.86 -2.93 1.20
N VAL A 30 14.77 -2.06 0.20
CA VAL A 30 13.72 -1.03 0.15
C VAL A 30 12.34 -1.66 0.03
N LEU A 31 12.16 -2.66 -0.83
CA LEU A 31 10.88 -3.35 -1.00
C LEU A 31 10.45 -4.09 0.29
N ALA A 32 11.40 -4.70 1.01
CA ALA A 32 11.12 -5.35 2.29
C ALA A 32 10.60 -4.35 3.31
N VAL A 33 11.29 -3.22 3.50
CA VAL A 33 10.87 -2.18 4.46
C VAL A 33 9.52 -1.56 4.05
N LEU A 34 9.30 -1.26 2.76
CA LEU A 34 8.02 -0.77 2.29
C LEU A 34 6.88 -1.78 2.52
N SER A 35 7.16 -3.08 2.43
CA SER A 35 6.14 -4.11 2.69
C SER A 35 5.67 -4.13 4.15
N GLU A 36 6.53 -3.69 5.08
CA GLU A 36 6.24 -3.58 6.51
C GLU A 36 5.67 -2.22 6.89
N ALA A 37 6.06 -1.16 6.16
CA ALA A 37 5.64 0.23 6.42
C ALA A 37 4.30 0.61 5.75
N LYS A 38 3.44 -0.36 5.45
CA LYS A 38 2.10 -0.10 4.90
C LYS A 38 1.24 0.68 5.89
N PRO A 39 0.34 1.56 5.39
CA PRO A 39 -0.62 2.23 6.25
C PRO A 39 -1.44 1.24 7.08
N GLN A 40 -1.78 1.64 8.30
CA GLN A 40 -2.63 0.83 9.17
C GLN A 40 -4.05 0.76 8.59
N PRO A 41 -4.79 -0.33 8.84
CA PRO A 41 -6.19 -0.41 8.49
C PRO A 41 -7.00 0.69 9.18
N GLU A 42 -7.96 1.27 8.45
CA GLU A 42 -8.83 2.31 8.95
C GLU A 42 -10.26 2.16 8.39
N LEU A 43 -11.25 2.64 9.13
CA LEU A 43 -12.62 2.77 8.64
C LEU A 43 -12.85 4.20 8.18
N ASN A 44 -13.12 4.39 6.89
CA ASN A 44 -13.70 5.63 6.42
C ASN A 44 -15.18 5.73 6.80
N ASP A 45 -15.78 6.91 6.64
CA ASP A 45 -17.17 7.16 7.07
C ASP A 45 -18.19 6.25 6.39
N ILE A 46 -17.97 5.89 5.10
CA ILE A 46 -18.87 4.98 4.37
C ILE A 46 -18.85 3.59 5.00
N VAL A 47 -17.66 3.08 5.32
CA VAL A 47 -17.51 1.74 5.93
C VAL A 47 -18.04 1.75 7.36
N LYS A 48 -17.85 2.84 8.15
CA LYS A 48 -18.47 2.99 9.47
C LYS A 48 -19.98 2.91 9.39
N GLU A 49 -20.61 3.70 8.51
CA GLU A 49 -22.06 3.68 8.34
C GLU A 49 -22.56 2.31 7.86
N THR A 50 -21.82 1.64 7.01
CA THR A 50 -22.14 0.27 6.59
C THR A 50 -22.16 -0.67 7.78
N PHE A 51 -21.17 -0.65 8.65
CA PHE A 51 -21.15 -1.47 9.87
C PHE A 51 -22.28 -1.12 10.83
N LYS A 52 -22.64 0.16 10.98
CA LYS A 52 -23.77 0.60 11.81
C LYS A 52 -25.09 0.03 11.31
N VAL A 53 -25.33 0.09 9.99
CA VAL A 53 -26.55 -0.45 9.36
C VAL A 53 -26.62 -1.97 9.50
N LEU A 54 -25.51 -2.67 9.32
CA LEU A 54 -25.44 -4.12 9.38
C LEU A 54 -25.34 -4.68 10.81
N ALA A 55 -25.09 -3.84 11.81
CA ALA A 55 -24.86 -4.26 13.19
C ALA A 55 -25.92 -5.26 13.72
N PRO A 56 -27.25 -5.09 13.48
CA PRO A 56 -28.25 -6.04 13.95
C PRO A 56 -28.14 -7.45 13.36
N GLU A 57 -27.53 -7.58 12.17
CA GLU A 57 -27.39 -8.85 11.48
C GLU A 57 -26.05 -9.54 11.76
N ILE A 58 -25.10 -8.83 12.38
CA ILE A 58 -23.76 -9.35 12.67
C ILE A 58 -23.79 -10.11 13.99
N THR A 59 -23.66 -11.43 13.90
CA THR A 59 -23.71 -12.35 15.04
C THR A 59 -22.39 -13.04 15.36
N GLU A 60 -21.40 -12.92 14.48
CA GLU A 60 -20.11 -13.62 14.64
C GLU A 60 -19.06 -12.72 15.29
N GLU A 61 -18.32 -13.31 16.24
CA GLU A 61 -17.18 -12.64 16.87
C GLU A 61 -15.96 -12.55 15.90
N PRO A 62 -15.14 -11.50 16.01
CA PRO A 62 -15.20 -10.46 17.05
C PRO A 62 -16.16 -9.29 16.71
N PHE A 63 -16.81 -9.29 15.56
CA PHE A 63 -17.62 -8.15 15.11
C PHE A 63 -18.88 -7.96 15.95
N ALA A 64 -19.56 -9.03 16.34
CA ALA A 64 -20.77 -8.95 17.14
C ALA A 64 -20.59 -8.09 18.40
N SER A 65 -19.46 -8.25 19.09
CA SER A 65 -19.13 -7.43 20.27
C SER A 65 -18.71 -5.99 19.93
N LEU A 66 -18.12 -5.75 18.76
CA LEU A 66 -17.52 -4.46 18.40
C LEU A 66 -18.54 -3.50 17.78
N VAL A 67 -19.50 -4.02 16.99
CA VAL A 67 -20.43 -3.19 16.21
C VAL A 67 -21.52 -2.51 17.05
N HIS A 68 -21.63 -2.83 18.34
CA HIS A 68 -22.52 -2.13 19.26
C HIS A 68 -22.19 -0.64 19.40
N ASP A 69 -20.90 -0.28 19.23
CA ASP A 69 -20.43 1.09 19.20
C ASP A 69 -19.29 1.19 18.15
N VAL A 70 -19.69 1.37 16.89
CA VAL A 70 -18.78 1.41 15.75
C VAL A 70 -17.79 2.58 15.85
N ASP A 71 -18.24 3.72 16.37
CA ASP A 71 -17.38 4.91 16.43
C ASP A 71 -16.26 4.74 17.45
N THR A 72 -16.58 4.21 18.63
CA THR A 72 -15.58 3.92 19.68
C THR A 72 -14.66 2.75 19.29
N ASN A 73 -15.18 1.75 18.56
CA ASN A 73 -14.43 0.55 18.21
C ASN A 73 -13.87 0.57 16.79
N ALA A 74 -13.87 1.71 16.09
CA ALA A 74 -13.48 1.81 14.69
C ALA A 74 -12.12 1.16 14.37
N ASP A 75 -11.08 1.42 15.15
CA ASP A 75 -9.76 0.85 14.96
C ASP A 75 -9.75 -0.68 15.14
N LYS A 76 -10.48 -1.19 16.13
CA LYS A 76 -10.57 -2.64 16.37
C LYS A 76 -11.33 -3.35 15.25
N ILE A 77 -12.40 -2.74 14.76
CA ILE A 77 -13.18 -3.25 13.62
C ILE A 77 -12.30 -3.25 12.38
N ALA A 78 -11.55 -2.18 12.09
CA ALA A 78 -10.64 -2.09 10.96
C ALA A 78 -9.57 -3.19 11.02
N LEU A 79 -8.93 -3.38 12.18
CA LEU A 79 -7.92 -4.43 12.39
C LEU A 79 -8.51 -5.84 12.21
N ALA A 80 -9.70 -6.10 12.72
CA ALA A 80 -10.38 -7.38 12.54
C ALA A 80 -10.78 -7.61 11.07
N ALA A 81 -11.34 -6.60 10.41
CA ALA A 81 -11.71 -6.66 9.00
C ALA A 81 -10.50 -6.88 8.09
N ALA A 82 -9.34 -6.32 8.42
CA ALA A 82 -8.10 -6.53 7.68
C ALA A 82 -7.58 -7.98 7.72
N GLN A 83 -8.07 -8.82 8.63
CA GLN A 83 -7.76 -10.27 8.68
C GLN A 83 -8.67 -11.11 7.77
N ILE A 84 -9.71 -10.51 7.19
CA ILE A 84 -10.68 -11.18 6.33
C ILE A 84 -10.42 -10.74 4.89
N LYS A 85 -10.10 -11.71 4.03
CA LYS A 85 -9.70 -11.48 2.64
C LYS A 85 -10.69 -10.58 1.87
N GLU A 86 -11.97 -10.80 2.07
CA GLU A 86 -13.05 -10.08 1.39
C GLU A 86 -13.22 -8.65 1.92
N LEU A 87 -12.87 -8.39 3.18
CA LEU A 87 -12.99 -7.08 3.83
C LEU A 87 -11.70 -6.26 3.75
N TYR A 88 -10.55 -6.92 3.61
CA TYR A 88 -9.23 -6.30 3.57
C TYR A 88 -9.14 -5.04 2.66
N PRO A 89 -9.63 -5.08 1.39
CA PRO A 89 -9.49 -3.94 0.49
C PRO A 89 -10.42 -2.75 0.84
N PHE A 90 -11.39 -2.94 1.72
CA PHE A 90 -12.30 -1.86 2.15
C PHE A 90 -11.76 -1.06 3.34
N VAL A 91 -10.79 -1.61 4.05
CA VAL A 91 -10.21 -1.02 5.27
C VAL A 91 -8.72 -0.77 5.16
N THR A 92 -8.10 -1.04 4.01
CA THR A 92 -6.64 -0.94 3.85
C THR A 92 -6.27 -0.32 2.52
N THR A 93 -5.41 0.69 2.54
CA THR A 93 -4.67 1.09 1.33
C THR A 93 -3.69 -0.03 0.99
N THR A 94 -3.90 -0.71 -0.15
CA THR A 94 -3.17 -1.92 -0.49
C THR A 94 -1.96 -1.64 -1.36
N TYR A 95 -0.83 -2.28 -1.07
CA TYR A 95 0.41 -2.22 -1.85
C TYR A 95 0.66 -3.60 -2.46
N ALA A 96 0.63 -3.68 -3.80
CA ALA A 96 0.93 -4.89 -4.56
C ALA A 96 2.23 -4.72 -5.35
N PHE A 97 3.25 -5.49 -5.00
CA PHE A 97 4.58 -5.47 -5.62
C PHE A 97 4.56 -6.41 -6.84
N ASN A 98 4.23 -5.90 -8.02
CA ASN A 98 3.83 -6.72 -9.15
C ASN A 98 4.90 -6.92 -10.23
N MET A 99 5.79 -5.96 -10.40
CA MET A 99 6.76 -6.01 -11.51
C MET A 99 8.18 -5.83 -10.99
N LEU A 100 9.11 -6.58 -11.59
CA LEU A 100 10.54 -6.44 -11.39
C LEU A 100 11.22 -6.47 -12.76
N GLU A 101 12.05 -5.47 -13.04
CA GLU A 101 12.71 -5.30 -14.32
C GLU A 101 14.21 -5.03 -14.13
N GLY A 102 15.03 -5.33 -15.15
CA GLY A 102 16.45 -5.01 -15.16
C GLY A 102 17.35 -6.03 -14.49
N SER A 103 16.82 -7.19 -14.05
CA SER A 103 17.67 -8.28 -13.53
C SER A 103 18.62 -8.83 -14.59
N SER A 104 19.79 -9.32 -14.16
CA SER A 104 20.74 -9.95 -15.05
C SER A 104 20.21 -11.28 -15.62
N SER A 105 20.59 -11.57 -16.88
CA SER A 105 20.29 -12.86 -17.53
C SER A 105 21.29 -13.96 -17.20
N ALA A 106 22.39 -13.63 -16.53
CA ALA A 106 23.46 -14.57 -16.18
C ALA A 106 23.91 -14.41 -14.72
N ALA A 107 24.13 -15.51 -14.03
CA ALA A 107 24.47 -15.53 -12.60
C ALA A 107 25.82 -14.87 -12.28
N ASN A 108 26.74 -14.82 -13.25
CA ASN A 108 28.06 -14.21 -13.09
C ASN A 108 28.12 -12.75 -13.52
N VAL A 109 26.98 -12.12 -13.82
CA VAL A 109 26.87 -10.71 -14.21
C VAL A 109 26.00 -9.96 -13.23
N MET A 110 26.55 -8.92 -12.62
CA MET A 110 25.77 -8.00 -11.77
C MET A 110 24.84 -7.17 -12.67
N PRO A 111 23.58 -6.94 -12.24
CA PRO A 111 22.67 -6.10 -13.02
C PRO A 111 23.12 -4.64 -13.02
N GLY A 112 22.74 -3.92 -14.07
CA GLY A 112 22.74 -2.46 -14.11
C GLY A 112 21.59 -1.94 -13.21
N ASN A 113 20.83 -0.97 -13.72
CA ASN A 113 19.65 -0.50 -12.99
C ASN A 113 18.61 -1.61 -12.88
N VAL A 114 18.05 -1.75 -11.66
CA VAL A 114 16.92 -2.67 -11.39
C VAL A 114 15.75 -1.84 -10.88
N SER A 115 14.56 -2.11 -11.39
CA SER A 115 13.35 -1.40 -10.95
C SER A 115 12.22 -2.34 -10.57
N ALA A 116 11.39 -1.87 -9.66
CA ALA A 116 10.14 -2.53 -9.29
C ALA A 116 8.97 -1.55 -9.42
N THR A 117 7.81 -2.06 -9.84
CA THR A 117 6.57 -1.28 -9.88
C THR A 117 5.59 -1.83 -8.85
N ILE A 118 5.09 -0.92 -8.03
CA ILE A 118 4.11 -1.16 -6.98
C ILE A 118 2.78 -0.59 -7.46
N ASN A 119 1.74 -1.41 -7.50
CA ASN A 119 0.36 -0.95 -7.70
C ASN A 119 -0.28 -0.71 -6.32
N ILE A 120 -0.79 0.48 -6.11
CA ILE A 120 -1.37 0.92 -4.85
C ILE A 120 -2.85 1.22 -5.07
N ARG A 121 -3.71 0.61 -4.27
CA ARG A 121 -5.14 0.93 -4.22
C ARG A 121 -5.40 1.75 -2.98
N LEU A 122 -5.74 3.02 -3.21
CA LEU A 122 -6.00 3.99 -2.15
C LEU A 122 -7.40 3.80 -1.59
N LEU A 123 -7.54 3.84 -0.28
CA LEU A 123 -8.86 4.00 0.35
C LEU A 123 -9.48 5.34 -0.06
N PRO A 124 -10.82 5.42 -0.18
CA PRO A 124 -11.50 6.69 -0.36
C PRO A 124 -11.08 7.73 0.69
N GLY A 125 -10.72 8.92 0.23
CA GLY A 125 -10.22 9.98 1.10
C GLY A 125 -8.70 10.04 1.27
N VAL A 126 -7.95 8.98 0.90
CA VAL A 126 -6.49 8.98 0.95
C VAL A 126 -5.91 9.72 -0.26
N SER A 127 -5.00 10.66 0.00
CA SER A 127 -4.34 11.48 -1.02
C SER A 127 -3.23 10.69 -1.75
N VAL A 128 -3.14 10.90 -3.07
CA VAL A 128 -2.03 10.39 -3.89
C VAL A 128 -0.71 11.01 -3.44
N GLU A 129 -0.73 12.32 -3.22
CA GLU A 129 0.44 13.12 -2.85
C GLU A 129 1.02 12.68 -1.50
N GLU A 130 0.15 12.50 -0.50
CA GLU A 130 0.55 12.02 0.83
C GLU A 130 1.11 10.59 0.77
N THR A 131 0.51 9.74 -0.04
CA THR A 131 0.99 8.35 -0.24
C THR A 131 2.37 8.33 -0.88
N VAL A 132 2.59 9.14 -1.93
CA VAL A 132 3.90 9.26 -2.59
C VAL A 132 4.94 9.82 -1.62
N GLU A 133 4.58 10.82 -0.82
CA GLU A 133 5.49 11.42 0.16
C GLU A 133 5.86 10.42 1.27
N HIS A 134 4.90 9.63 1.76
CA HIS A 134 5.18 8.55 2.70
C HIS A 134 6.19 7.54 2.12
N ILE A 135 5.99 7.12 0.86
CA ILE A 135 6.91 6.20 0.19
C ILE A 135 8.32 6.83 0.10
N LYS A 136 8.43 8.10 -0.29
CA LYS A 136 9.71 8.80 -0.36
C LYS A 136 10.43 8.82 0.99
N GLN A 137 9.71 9.10 2.07
CA GLN A 137 10.27 9.14 3.42
C GLN A 137 10.79 7.77 3.86
N VAL A 138 10.02 6.71 3.63
CA VAL A 138 10.45 5.33 3.95
C VAL A 138 11.67 4.93 3.12
N VAL A 139 11.63 5.17 1.81
CA VAL A 139 12.74 4.83 0.90
C VAL A 139 14.01 5.59 1.27
N ALA A 140 13.92 6.89 1.55
CA ALA A 140 15.07 7.72 1.90
C ALA A 140 15.78 7.26 3.18
N GLN A 141 15.05 6.70 4.16
CA GLN A 141 15.64 6.14 5.37
C GLN A 141 16.47 4.87 5.12
N VAL A 142 16.14 4.13 4.06
CA VAL A 142 16.81 2.87 3.70
C VAL A 142 17.95 3.12 2.71
N ASN A 143 17.63 3.81 1.62
CA ASN A 143 18.58 4.15 0.56
C ASN A 143 18.12 5.41 -0.22
N PRO A 144 18.74 6.57 0.03
CA PRO A 144 18.36 7.83 -0.61
C PRO A 144 18.69 7.90 -2.11
N HIS A 145 19.44 6.93 -2.64
CA HIS A 145 19.80 6.87 -4.07
C HIS A 145 18.76 6.14 -4.94
N ILE A 146 17.71 5.58 -4.34
CA ILE A 146 16.61 4.99 -5.10
C ILE A 146 15.79 6.10 -5.74
N GLU A 147 15.64 6.04 -7.05
CA GLU A 147 14.77 6.93 -7.81
C GLU A 147 13.30 6.49 -7.66
N ILE A 148 12.41 7.47 -7.48
CA ILE A 148 10.98 7.23 -7.25
C ILE A 148 10.19 8.01 -8.30
N GLU A 149 9.39 7.29 -9.08
CA GLU A 149 8.54 7.85 -10.12
C GLU A 149 7.08 7.42 -9.92
N ALA A 150 6.18 8.38 -9.80
CA ALA A 150 4.74 8.13 -9.87
C ALA A 150 4.35 8.06 -11.35
N LEU A 151 4.04 6.86 -11.86
CA LEU A 151 3.80 6.64 -13.28
C LEU A 151 2.41 7.08 -13.72
N HIS A 152 1.38 6.54 -13.09
CA HIS A 152 -0.01 6.82 -13.39
C HIS A 152 -0.84 6.76 -12.12
N SER A 153 -1.69 7.75 -11.93
CA SER A 153 -2.58 7.81 -10.79
C SER A 153 -3.98 8.22 -11.24
N THR A 154 -4.98 7.63 -10.58
CA THR A 154 -6.35 8.13 -10.56
C THR A 154 -6.66 8.41 -9.11
N PRO A 155 -7.13 9.60 -8.75
CA PRO A 155 -7.49 9.93 -7.38
C PRO A 155 -8.39 8.84 -6.77
N ALA A 156 -8.29 8.64 -5.48
CA ALA A 156 -9.26 7.84 -4.75
C ALA A 156 -10.65 8.43 -4.98
N GLY A 157 -11.68 7.58 -5.05
CA GLY A 157 -13.06 8.03 -5.15
C GLY A 157 -13.38 9.04 -4.05
N ARG A 158 -14.20 10.04 -4.36
CA ARG A 158 -14.72 10.96 -3.34
C ARG A 158 -15.51 10.14 -2.32
N ILE A 159 -15.38 10.51 -1.06
CA ILE A 159 -16.32 10.05 -0.03
C ILE A 159 -17.60 10.86 -0.24
N ASP A 160 -18.48 10.37 -1.09
CA ASP A 160 -19.83 10.91 -1.17
C ASP A 160 -20.61 10.30 0.00
N SER A 161 -21.04 11.15 0.92
CA SER A 161 -21.85 10.72 2.07
C SER A 161 -23.13 10.04 1.56
N PRO A 162 -23.50 8.85 2.07
CA PRO A 162 -24.76 8.21 1.73
C PRO A 162 -25.99 9.03 2.15
N THR A 163 -25.78 10.09 2.92
CA THR A 163 -26.80 11.08 3.31
C THR A 163 -26.71 12.37 2.48
N GLY A 164 -25.81 12.44 1.50
CA GLY A 164 -25.67 13.60 0.60
C GLY A 164 -26.87 13.72 -0.37
N ALA A 165 -27.19 14.95 -0.78
CA ALA A 165 -28.35 15.28 -1.62
C ALA A 165 -28.39 14.54 -2.98
N GLY A 166 -27.26 13.96 -3.45
CA GLY A 166 -27.18 13.16 -4.67
C GLY A 166 -27.64 11.69 -4.50
N TYR A 167 -27.98 11.26 -3.30
CA TYR A 167 -28.44 9.89 -3.01
C TYR A 167 -29.96 9.80 -2.79
N GLN A 168 -30.67 10.95 -2.87
CA GLN A 168 -32.11 11.04 -2.60
C GLN A 168 -32.97 11.19 -3.87
N GLU A 169 -32.39 11.00 -5.07
CA GLU A 169 -33.13 11.01 -6.34
C GLU A 169 -33.39 9.55 -6.83
#